data_65f8ae112740cfda317e5e04fc8b18dd
#
_entry.id   65f8ae112740cfda317e5e04fc8b18dd
#
_cell.length_a   1.000
_cell.length_b   1.000
_cell.length_c   1.000
_cell.angle_alpha   90.00
_cell.angle_beta   90.00
_cell.angle_gamma   90.00
#
_symmetry.space_group_name_H-M   'P 1'
#
loop_
_entity.id
_entity.type
_entity.pdbx_description
1 polymer ?
#
loop_
_entity_poly.entity_id
_entity_poly.type
_entity_poly.pdbx_seq_one_letter_code
_entity_poly.pdbx_strand_id
1 'polypeptide(L)'
;MSDSISSKIKNKISEDLSQTRNITGFHLKIVSAIAIIWSLFQLWYASPFPFMLNFGMFKGLPARAIHLGFALTLAFLIYPISKGKKISFFDVLISFIGAISCLYIYFFYDQLVERGGVLLNLRITEKFNFPLELILGGCGILILLEATRRAIGLPLVIIASCFLLFSYFGRYAPEIISVSYTHLTLPTILLV
;
A
#
# COMPACT_ATOMS: atom_id res chain seq x y z
N MET A 1 29.11 5.70 -30.79
CA MET A 1 28.86 5.16 -29.44
C MET A 1 27.80 6.00 -28.69
N SER A 2 27.82 7.32 -28.79
CA SER A 2 26.84 8.25 -28.18
C SER A 2 25.41 8.04 -28.72
N ASP A 3 25.23 7.87 -30.04
CA ASP A 3 23.91 7.74 -30.66
C ASP A 3 23.18 6.42 -30.30
N SER A 4 23.94 5.34 -30.11
CA SER A 4 23.40 4.05 -29.66
C SER A 4 22.90 4.09 -28.21
N ILE A 5 23.54 4.87 -27.34
CA ILE A 5 23.13 5.07 -25.95
C ILE A 5 21.87 5.96 -25.93
N SER A 6 21.86 7.04 -26.71
CA SER A 6 20.71 7.94 -26.82
C SER A 6 19.45 7.23 -27.35
N SER A 7 19.59 6.39 -28.37
CA SER A 7 18.48 5.60 -28.90
C SER A 7 17.95 4.57 -27.90
N LYS A 8 18.82 3.88 -27.16
CA LYS A 8 18.41 2.95 -26.09
C LYS A 8 17.68 3.63 -24.96
N ILE A 9 18.15 4.80 -24.54
CA ILE A 9 17.49 5.62 -23.50
C ILE A 9 16.11 6.08 -24.00
N LYS A 10 16.01 6.59 -25.22
CA LYS A 10 14.74 7.01 -25.83
C LYS A 10 13.73 5.86 -25.91
N ASN A 11 14.18 4.67 -26.34
CA ASN A 11 13.31 3.50 -26.44
C ASN A 11 12.84 3.06 -25.04
N LYS A 12 13.72 3.06 -24.04
CA LYS A 12 13.35 2.70 -22.67
C LYS A 12 12.36 3.71 -22.06
N ILE A 13 12.57 5.01 -22.28
CA ILE A 13 11.63 6.06 -21.85
C ILE A 13 10.27 5.89 -22.54
N SER A 14 10.25 5.59 -23.85
CA SER A 14 9.00 5.37 -24.58
C SER A 14 8.26 4.10 -24.12
N GLU A 15 8.99 3.07 -23.73
CA GLU A 15 8.44 1.84 -23.18
C GLU A 15 7.84 2.07 -21.79
N ASP A 16 8.52 2.79 -20.91
CA ASP A 16 8.02 3.17 -19.58
C ASP A 16 6.79 4.09 -19.70
N LEU A 17 6.79 5.06 -20.60
CA LEU A 17 5.63 5.91 -20.87
C LEU A 17 4.45 5.14 -21.48
N SER A 18 4.70 4.06 -22.20
CA SER A 18 3.64 3.21 -22.76
C SER A 18 2.90 2.38 -21.72
N GLN A 19 3.48 2.18 -20.53
CA GLN A 19 2.84 1.48 -19.43
C GLN A 19 1.83 2.36 -18.69
N THR A 20 1.97 3.69 -18.79
CA THR A 20 1.04 4.62 -18.17
C THR A 20 -0.17 4.89 -19.08
N ARG A 21 -1.32 5.11 -18.43
CA ARG A 21 -2.54 5.48 -19.13
C ARG A 21 -2.43 6.93 -19.66
N ASN A 22 -2.78 7.14 -20.92
CA ASN A 22 -2.93 8.49 -21.45
C ASN A 22 -4.27 9.10 -20.97
N ILE A 23 -4.24 9.74 -19.80
CA ILE A 23 -5.42 10.28 -19.14
C ILE A 23 -5.73 11.65 -19.71
N THR A 24 -6.97 11.87 -20.15
CA THR A 24 -7.41 13.14 -20.74
C THR A 24 -8.75 13.59 -20.13
N GLY A 25 -9.03 14.91 -20.26
CA GLY A 25 -10.33 15.46 -19.87
C GLY A 25 -10.61 15.42 -18.37
N PHE A 26 -11.82 15.00 -18.01
CA PHE A 26 -12.30 14.98 -16.62
C PHE A 26 -11.47 14.07 -15.70
N HIS A 27 -11.05 12.90 -16.20
CA HIS A 27 -10.23 11.97 -15.43
C HIS A 27 -8.85 12.54 -15.07
N LEU A 28 -8.25 13.34 -15.95
CA LEU A 28 -7.00 14.04 -15.64
C LEU A 28 -7.17 15.00 -14.46
N LYS A 29 -8.29 15.74 -14.43
CA LYS A 29 -8.59 16.66 -13.32
C LYS A 29 -8.71 15.92 -11.99
N ILE A 30 -9.37 14.75 -11.97
CA ILE A 30 -9.50 13.92 -10.76
C ILE A 30 -8.12 13.45 -10.29
N VAL A 31 -7.33 12.86 -11.17
CA VAL A 31 -5.99 12.35 -10.81
C VAL A 31 -5.09 13.48 -10.32
N SER A 32 -5.11 14.64 -11.00
CA SER A 32 -4.36 15.82 -10.57
C SER A 32 -4.82 16.35 -9.21
N ALA A 33 -6.14 16.39 -8.96
CA ALA A 33 -6.67 16.82 -7.68
C ALA A 33 -6.20 15.89 -6.54
N ILE A 34 -6.28 14.56 -6.74
CA ILE A 34 -5.81 13.57 -5.76
C ILE A 34 -4.30 13.74 -5.51
N ALA A 35 -3.51 13.93 -6.55
CA ALA A 35 -2.06 14.14 -6.43
C ALA A 35 -1.73 15.44 -5.67
N ILE A 36 -2.46 16.53 -5.92
CA ILE A 36 -2.28 17.80 -5.21
C ILE A 36 -2.65 17.64 -3.73
N ILE A 37 -3.79 17.01 -3.42
CA ILE A 37 -4.23 16.75 -2.04
C ILE A 37 -3.18 15.91 -1.31
N TRP A 38 -2.66 14.87 -1.95
CA TRP A 38 -1.59 14.03 -1.39
C TRP A 38 -0.31 14.83 -1.12
N SER A 39 0.11 15.67 -2.08
CA SER A 39 1.29 16.53 -1.89
C SER A 39 1.11 17.53 -0.76
N LEU A 40 -0.06 18.14 -0.64
CA LEU A 40 -0.39 19.05 0.48
C LEU A 40 -0.40 18.30 1.82
N PHE A 41 -0.95 17.09 1.86
CA PHE A 41 -0.91 16.26 3.05
C PHE A 41 0.52 15.96 3.49
N GLN A 42 1.42 15.63 2.55
CA GLN A 42 2.82 15.36 2.86
C GLN A 42 3.57 16.61 3.34
N LEU A 43 3.33 17.75 2.70
CA LEU A 43 3.90 19.03 3.13
C LEU A 43 3.43 19.40 4.55
N TRP A 44 2.15 19.21 4.83
CA TRP A 44 1.60 19.40 6.16
C TRP A 44 2.27 18.48 7.18
N TYR A 45 2.32 17.19 6.91
CA TYR A 45 2.89 16.18 7.80
C TYR A 45 4.39 16.40 8.08
N ALA A 46 5.16 16.83 7.07
CA ALA A 46 6.59 17.08 7.19
C ALA A 46 6.93 18.44 7.79
N SER A 47 5.98 19.37 7.85
CA SER A 47 6.19 20.74 8.34
C SER A 47 6.10 20.83 9.88
N PRO A 48 6.60 21.89 10.50
CA PRO A 48 6.40 22.15 11.92
C PRO A 48 4.98 22.66 12.28
N PHE A 49 4.15 23.00 11.28
CA PHE A 49 2.83 23.58 11.48
C PHE A 49 1.87 22.76 12.35
N PRO A 50 1.77 21.42 12.21
CA PRO A 50 0.92 20.61 13.08
C PRO A 50 1.23 20.78 14.56
N PHE A 51 2.51 20.92 14.91
CA PHE A 51 2.96 21.13 16.29
C PHE A 51 2.71 22.57 16.77
N MET A 52 2.93 23.56 15.89
CA MET A 52 2.73 24.97 16.23
C MET A 52 1.27 25.32 16.41
N LEU A 53 0.39 24.74 15.57
CA LEU A 53 -1.04 25.00 15.58
C LEU A 53 -1.82 24.04 16.51
N ASN A 54 -1.14 23.04 17.05
CA ASN A 54 -1.73 21.98 17.88
C ASN A 54 -2.93 21.30 17.20
N PHE A 55 -2.87 21.14 15.86
CA PHE A 55 -3.94 20.61 15.03
C PHE A 55 -3.37 19.68 13.94
N GLY A 56 -4.11 18.58 13.69
CA GLY A 56 -3.73 17.65 12.59
C GLY A 56 -2.41 16.93 12.81
N MET A 57 -2.07 16.63 14.08
CA MET A 57 -0.93 15.77 14.41
C MET A 57 -1.30 14.32 14.16
N PHE A 58 -0.63 13.69 13.20
CA PHE A 58 -0.84 12.28 12.90
C PHE A 58 0.23 11.43 13.59
N LYS A 59 -0.18 10.31 14.20
CA LYS A 59 0.74 9.28 14.66
C LYS A 59 1.47 8.65 13.46
N GLY A 60 2.67 8.10 13.66
CA GLY A 60 3.51 7.65 12.56
C GLY A 60 2.88 6.58 11.67
N LEU A 61 2.21 5.57 12.24
CA LEU A 61 1.60 4.49 11.46
C LEU A 61 0.31 4.91 10.75
N PRO A 62 -0.63 5.62 11.39
CA PRO A 62 -1.79 6.20 10.71
C PRO A 62 -1.44 7.13 9.54
N ALA A 63 -0.41 7.98 9.69
CA ALA A 63 0.06 8.83 8.60
C ALA A 63 0.56 8.03 7.41
N ARG A 64 1.29 6.93 7.64
CA ARG A 64 1.75 6.01 6.59
C ARG A 64 0.60 5.29 5.92
N ALA A 65 -0.45 4.92 6.66
CA ALA A 65 -1.65 4.31 6.10
C ALA A 65 -2.38 5.26 5.14
N ILE A 66 -2.57 6.54 5.52
CA ILE A 66 -3.13 7.56 4.63
C ILE A 66 -2.27 7.72 3.36
N HIS A 67 -0.95 7.84 3.53
CA HIS A 67 0.00 7.95 2.42
C HIS A 67 -0.14 6.77 1.45
N LEU A 68 -0.19 5.55 1.98
CA LEU A 68 -0.37 4.34 1.18
C LEU A 68 -1.72 4.33 0.45
N GLY A 69 -2.79 4.80 1.09
CA GLY A 69 -4.11 4.93 0.46
C GLY A 69 -4.08 5.83 -0.78
N PHE A 70 -3.43 7.00 -0.69
CA PHE A 70 -3.23 7.88 -1.85
C PHE A 70 -2.38 7.22 -2.93
N ALA A 71 -1.27 6.57 -2.55
CA ALA A 71 -0.38 5.89 -3.49
C ALA A 71 -1.10 4.77 -4.25
N LEU A 72 -1.87 3.91 -3.57
CA LEU A 72 -2.66 2.85 -4.19
C LEU A 72 -3.72 3.43 -5.14
N THR A 73 -4.43 4.47 -4.70
CA THR A 73 -5.45 5.12 -5.53
C THR A 73 -4.85 5.65 -6.83
N LEU A 74 -3.75 6.37 -6.76
CA LEU A 74 -3.08 6.90 -7.95
C LEU A 74 -2.47 5.79 -8.80
N ALA A 75 -1.90 4.74 -8.18
CA ALA A 75 -1.33 3.63 -8.93
C ALA A 75 -2.38 2.96 -9.84
N PHE A 76 -3.57 2.65 -9.33
CA PHE A 76 -4.62 2.02 -10.13
C PHE A 76 -5.26 2.95 -11.17
N LEU A 77 -5.31 4.25 -10.90
CA LEU A 77 -5.80 5.22 -11.86
C LEU A 77 -4.82 5.47 -13.01
N ILE A 78 -3.51 5.46 -12.73
CA ILE A 78 -2.45 5.74 -13.71
C ILE A 78 -2.02 4.49 -14.46
N TYR A 79 -1.88 3.33 -13.78
CA TYR A 79 -1.41 2.07 -14.37
C TYR A 79 -2.58 1.11 -14.63
N PRO A 80 -3.06 1.01 -15.89
CA PRO A 80 -4.21 0.19 -16.22
C PRO A 80 -3.89 -1.30 -16.21
N ILE A 81 -4.89 -2.15 -15.97
CA ILE A 81 -4.79 -3.60 -16.16
C ILE A 81 -4.71 -3.97 -17.65
N SER A 82 -5.40 -3.21 -18.49
CA SER A 82 -5.48 -3.40 -19.93
C SER A 82 -5.02 -2.14 -20.65
N LYS A 83 -4.37 -2.28 -21.80
CA LYS A 83 -3.84 -1.18 -22.64
C LYS A 83 -4.93 -0.22 -23.18
N GLY A 84 -6.11 -0.19 -22.59
CA GLY A 84 -7.21 0.71 -22.92
C GLY A 84 -6.99 2.13 -22.40
N LYS A 85 -7.46 3.13 -23.17
CA LYS A 85 -7.39 4.54 -22.80
C LYS A 85 -8.38 4.95 -21.70
N LYS A 86 -9.44 4.17 -21.47
CA LYS A 86 -10.51 4.47 -20.49
C LYS A 86 -10.20 3.84 -19.13
N ILE A 87 -10.59 4.53 -18.06
CA ILE A 87 -10.53 3.97 -16.71
C ILE A 87 -11.55 2.82 -16.63
N SER A 88 -11.06 1.63 -16.30
CA SER A 88 -11.94 0.47 -16.11
C SER A 88 -12.67 0.58 -14.77
N PHE A 89 -13.92 0.13 -14.73
CA PHE A 89 -14.67 0.01 -13.48
C PHE A 89 -13.91 -0.83 -12.44
N PHE A 90 -13.23 -1.89 -12.87
CA PHE A 90 -12.41 -2.73 -12.00
C PHE A 90 -11.22 -1.98 -11.38
N ASP A 91 -10.57 -1.07 -12.13
CA ASP A 91 -9.47 -0.27 -11.59
C ASP A 91 -9.96 0.67 -10.48
N VAL A 92 -11.13 1.28 -10.67
CA VAL A 92 -11.76 2.14 -9.65
C VAL A 92 -12.18 1.32 -8.43
N LEU A 93 -12.77 0.14 -8.64
CA LEU A 93 -13.20 -0.73 -7.54
C LEU A 93 -12.02 -1.19 -6.69
N ILE A 94 -10.94 -1.68 -7.31
CA ILE A 94 -9.74 -2.13 -6.60
C ILE A 94 -9.07 -0.96 -5.86
N SER A 95 -8.99 0.20 -6.52
CA SER A 95 -8.50 1.45 -5.91
C SER A 95 -9.29 1.80 -4.65
N PHE A 96 -10.62 1.71 -4.71
CA PHE A 96 -11.50 2.01 -3.59
C PHE A 96 -11.35 1.01 -2.43
N ILE A 97 -11.27 -0.29 -2.73
CA ILE A 97 -11.04 -1.32 -1.71
C ILE A 97 -9.68 -1.12 -1.04
N GLY A 98 -8.63 -0.81 -1.81
CA GLY A 98 -7.31 -0.51 -1.27
C GLY A 98 -7.31 0.72 -0.36
N ALA A 99 -7.98 1.79 -0.77
CA ALA A 99 -8.14 2.99 0.03
C ALA A 99 -8.90 2.71 1.34
N ILE A 100 -9.99 1.94 1.30
CA ILE A 100 -10.75 1.54 2.50
C ILE A 100 -9.88 0.72 3.45
N SER A 101 -9.10 -0.24 2.95
CA SER A 101 -8.20 -1.04 3.79
C SER A 101 -7.18 -0.16 4.53
N CYS A 102 -6.65 0.87 3.87
CA CYS A 102 -5.74 1.83 4.48
C CYS A 102 -6.45 2.76 5.48
N LEU A 103 -7.65 3.26 5.13
CA LEU A 103 -8.45 4.10 6.02
C LEU A 103 -8.92 3.35 7.27
N TYR A 104 -9.20 2.04 7.15
CA TYR A 104 -9.51 1.22 8.31
C TYR A 104 -8.38 1.26 9.35
N ILE A 105 -7.14 1.10 8.93
CA ILE A 105 -5.97 1.21 9.80
C ILE A 105 -5.89 2.60 10.46
N TYR A 106 -6.21 3.66 9.71
CA TYR A 106 -6.19 5.01 10.24
C TYR A 106 -7.23 5.23 11.36
N PHE A 107 -8.48 4.84 11.11
CA PHE A 107 -9.57 5.08 12.05
C PHE A 107 -9.55 4.17 13.27
N PHE A 108 -9.09 2.94 13.12
CA PHE A 108 -9.11 1.93 14.18
C PHE A 108 -7.72 1.66 14.78
N TYR A 109 -6.76 2.54 14.53
CA TYR A 109 -5.37 2.35 14.97
C TYR A 109 -5.24 2.09 16.46
N ASP A 110 -5.84 2.92 17.30
CA ASP A 110 -5.72 2.82 18.77
C ASP A 110 -6.32 1.48 19.25
N GLN A 111 -7.48 1.08 18.73
CA GLN A 111 -8.10 -0.20 19.04
C GLN A 111 -7.27 -1.42 18.56
N LEU A 112 -6.61 -1.29 17.39
CA LEU A 112 -5.72 -2.34 16.88
C LEU A 112 -4.50 -2.53 17.79
N VAL A 113 -3.94 -1.44 18.29
CA VAL A 113 -2.79 -1.47 19.21
C VAL A 113 -3.18 -2.05 20.58
N GLU A 114 -4.31 -1.61 21.14
CA GLU A 114 -4.79 -2.09 22.45
C GLU A 114 -5.11 -3.58 22.46
N ARG A 115 -5.57 -4.13 21.34
CA ARG A 115 -5.88 -5.57 21.21
C ARG A 115 -4.67 -6.49 21.08
N GLY A 116 -3.44 -5.95 20.98
CA GLY A 116 -2.21 -6.73 20.98
C GLY A 116 -2.12 -7.81 19.89
N GLY A 117 -2.67 -7.57 18.70
CA GLY A 117 -2.64 -8.52 17.59
C GLY A 117 -3.83 -9.49 17.52
N VAL A 118 -4.80 -9.38 18.42
CA VAL A 118 -6.06 -10.14 18.32
C VAL A 118 -6.92 -9.52 17.20
N LEU A 119 -7.18 -10.29 16.15
CA LEU A 119 -7.98 -9.85 15.01
C LEU A 119 -9.47 -9.81 15.34
N LEU A 120 -10.15 -8.77 14.89
CA LEU A 120 -11.59 -8.61 15.07
C LEU A 120 -12.36 -9.48 14.09
N ASN A 121 -13.24 -10.31 14.64
CA ASN A 121 -14.24 -11.04 13.89
C ASN A 121 -15.59 -10.35 14.03
N LEU A 122 -16.23 -10.01 12.91
CA LEU A 122 -17.58 -9.52 12.90
C LEU A 122 -18.55 -10.70 13.12
N ARG A 123 -19.26 -10.67 14.24
CA ARG A 123 -20.26 -11.70 14.57
C ARG A 123 -21.59 -11.31 13.90
N ILE A 124 -21.95 -12.02 12.83
CA ILE A 124 -23.22 -11.78 12.11
C ILE A 124 -24.33 -12.61 12.76
N THR A 125 -24.00 -13.83 13.21
CA THR A 125 -24.91 -14.75 13.90
C THR A 125 -24.08 -15.60 14.87
N GLU A 126 -24.71 -16.24 15.87
CA GLU A 126 -24.00 -17.13 16.83
C GLU A 126 -23.15 -18.23 16.16
N LYS A 127 -23.53 -18.65 14.95
CA LYS A 127 -22.83 -19.68 14.17
C LYS A 127 -21.85 -19.13 13.13
N PHE A 128 -21.87 -17.82 12.83
CA PHE A 128 -21.08 -17.25 11.75
C PHE A 128 -20.22 -16.09 12.24
N ASN A 129 -18.93 -16.37 12.42
CA ASN A 129 -17.90 -15.37 12.69
C ASN A 129 -17.22 -14.98 11.37
N PHE A 130 -17.37 -13.71 10.97
CA PHE A 130 -16.73 -13.18 9.77
C PHE A 130 -15.39 -12.54 10.14
N PRO A 131 -14.24 -13.06 9.65
CA PRO A 131 -12.92 -12.55 9.98
C PRO A 131 -12.63 -11.25 9.22
N LEU A 132 -13.24 -10.14 9.63
CA LEU A 132 -13.20 -8.86 8.93
C LEU A 132 -11.77 -8.33 8.73
N GLU A 133 -10.99 -8.28 9.81
CA GLU A 133 -9.63 -7.72 9.76
C GLU A 133 -8.67 -8.60 8.96
N LEU A 134 -8.86 -9.92 9.01
CA LEU A 134 -8.07 -10.84 8.19
C LEU A 134 -8.34 -10.62 6.69
N ILE A 135 -9.61 -10.42 6.32
CA ILE A 135 -9.99 -10.18 4.93
C ILE A 135 -9.48 -8.81 4.47
N LEU A 136 -9.68 -7.74 5.27
CA LEU A 136 -9.19 -6.41 4.93
C LEU A 136 -7.67 -6.38 4.80
N GLY A 137 -6.95 -7.00 5.73
CA GLY A 137 -5.49 -7.10 5.68
C GLY A 137 -5.00 -7.91 4.49
N GLY A 138 -5.59 -9.09 4.25
CA GLY A 138 -5.27 -9.95 3.10
C GLY A 138 -5.53 -9.26 1.77
N CYS A 139 -6.72 -8.65 1.60
CA CYS A 139 -7.05 -7.86 0.43
C CYS A 139 -6.07 -6.69 0.24
N GLY A 140 -5.74 -5.97 1.32
CA GLY A 140 -4.77 -4.87 1.28
C GLY A 140 -3.41 -5.31 0.77
N ILE A 141 -2.88 -6.45 1.25
CA ILE A 141 -1.61 -7.02 0.79
C ILE A 141 -1.69 -7.42 -0.69
N LEU A 142 -2.74 -8.11 -1.12
CA LEU A 142 -2.91 -8.52 -2.51
C LEU A 142 -3.03 -7.31 -3.45
N ILE A 143 -3.77 -6.29 -3.05
CA ILE A 143 -3.91 -5.03 -3.79
C ILE A 143 -2.58 -4.31 -3.89
N LEU A 144 -1.78 -4.28 -2.81
CA LEU A 144 -0.44 -3.69 -2.81
C LEU A 144 0.50 -4.43 -3.77
N LEU A 145 0.49 -5.77 -3.76
CA LEU A 145 1.29 -6.57 -4.70
C LEU A 145 0.87 -6.33 -6.15
N GLU A 146 -0.43 -6.23 -6.41
CA GLU A 146 -0.95 -5.92 -7.76
C GLU A 146 -0.57 -4.51 -8.20
N ALA A 147 -0.64 -3.50 -7.31
CA ALA A 147 -0.19 -2.14 -7.60
C ALA A 147 1.31 -2.13 -7.93
N THR A 148 2.12 -2.84 -7.15
CA THR A 148 3.56 -2.99 -7.38
C THR A 148 3.85 -3.66 -8.72
N ARG A 149 3.10 -4.72 -9.06
CA ARG A 149 3.22 -5.40 -10.35
C ARG A 149 2.98 -4.46 -11.53
N ARG A 150 1.97 -3.59 -11.41
CA ARG A 150 1.60 -2.64 -12.48
C ARG A 150 2.59 -1.49 -12.61
N ALA A 151 3.09 -0.96 -11.49
CA ALA A 151 3.94 0.22 -11.48
C ALA A 151 5.42 -0.10 -11.72
N ILE A 152 5.94 -1.20 -11.17
CA ILE A 152 7.37 -1.52 -11.15
C ILE A 152 7.67 -2.81 -11.94
N GLY A 153 6.71 -3.76 -11.94
CA GLY A 153 6.86 -5.03 -12.65
C GLY A 153 6.99 -6.24 -11.73
N LEU A 154 7.09 -7.42 -12.36
CA LEU A 154 7.10 -8.72 -11.69
C LEU A 154 8.30 -8.98 -10.75
N PRO A 155 9.55 -8.53 -11.03
CA PRO A 155 10.69 -8.90 -10.19
C PRO A 155 10.50 -8.50 -8.72
N LEU A 156 10.01 -7.28 -8.47
CA LEU A 156 9.79 -6.80 -7.10
C LEU A 156 8.66 -7.55 -6.40
N VAL A 157 7.62 -7.93 -7.13
CA VAL A 157 6.49 -8.73 -6.59
C VAL A 157 6.97 -10.12 -6.17
N ILE A 158 7.83 -10.76 -6.96
CA ILE A 158 8.40 -12.07 -6.62
C ILE A 158 9.21 -11.97 -5.32
N ILE A 159 10.10 -10.98 -5.22
CA ILE A 159 10.91 -10.77 -4.02
C ILE A 159 10.00 -10.52 -2.80
N ALA A 160 9.03 -9.61 -2.92
CA ALA A 160 8.10 -9.32 -1.84
C ALA A 160 7.27 -10.55 -1.43
N SER A 161 6.81 -11.34 -2.40
CA SER A 161 6.07 -12.58 -2.14
C SER A 161 6.92 -13.63 -1.44
N CYS A 162 8.20 -13.77 -1.80
CA CYS A 162 9.14 -14.64 -1.11
C CYS A 162 9.31 -14.25 0.36
N PHE A 163 9.44 -12.94 0.66
CA PHE A 163 9.52 -12.47 2.04
C PHE A 163 8.22 -12.69 2.82
N LEU A 164 7.06 -12.49 2.21
CA LEU A 164 5.76 -12.78 2.84
C LEU A 164 5.61 -14.27 3.14
N LEU A 165 5.96 -15.15 2.21
CA LEU A 165 5.96 -16.59 2.42
C LEU A 165 6.96 -16.99 3.51
N PHE A 166 8.15 -16.42 3.51
CA PHE A 166 9.14 -16.64 4.55
C PHE A 166 8.62 -16.16 5.92
N SER A 167 7.95 -15.02 5.99
CA SER A 167 7.33 -14.52 7.23
C SER A 167 6.28 -15.49 7.76
N TYR A 168 5.49 -16.11 6.90
CA TYR A 168 4.45 -17.06 7.30
C TYR A 168 5.00 -18.44 7.68
N PHE A 169 5.93 -18.97 6.88
CA PHE A 169 6.51 -20.30 7.06
C PHE A 169 7.81 -20.32 7.88
N GLY A 170 8.33 -19.16 8.27
CA GLY A 170 9.66 -19.03 8.87
C GLY A 170 9.85 -19.82 10.17
N ARG A 171 8.76 -20.16 10.89
CA ARG A 171 8.81 -21.05 12.06
C ARG A 171 9.21 -22.50 11.70
N TYR A 172 9.09 -22.89 10.44
CA TYR A 172 9.53 -24.19 9.92
C TYR A 172 10.91 -24.12 9.27
N ALA A 173 11.54 -22.94 9.26
CA ALA A 173 12.86 -22.74 8.69
C ALA A 173 13.94 -23.41 9.55
N PRO A 174 15.07 -23.84 8.96
CA PRO A 174 16.23 -24.34 9.69
C PRO A 174 16.73 -23.34 10.74
N GLU A 175 17.32 -23.84 11.84
CA GLU A 175 17.76 -23.03 12.99
C GLU A 175 18.63 -21.82 12.61
N ILE A 176 19.45 -21.94 11.57
CA ILE A 176 20.33 -20.88 11.08
C ILE A 176 19.52 -19.63 10.65
N ILE A 177 18.29 -19.81 10.16
CA ILE A 177 17.41 -18.74 9.67
C ILE A 177 16.34 -18.39 10.72
N SER A 178 15.99 -19.33 11.62
CA SER A 178 14.98 -19.14 12.66
C SER A 178 15.45 -18.18 13.77
N VAL A 179 16.73 -17.98 13.95
CA VAL A 179 17.34 -17.03 14.93
C VAL A 179 16.83 -15.60 14.75
N SER A 180 16.39 -15.23 13.54
CA SER A 180 15.83 -13.91 13.26
C SER A 180 14.52 -13.62 14.01
N TYR A 181 13.77 -14.66 14.40
CA TYR A 181 12.49 -14.50 15.11
C TYR A 181 12.64 -14.33 16.62
N THR A 182 13.69 -14.89 17.23
CA THR A 182 13.95 -14.75 18.66
C THR A 182 14.33 -13.33 19.05
N HIS A 183 14.99 -12.58 18.14
CA HIS A 183 15.35 -11.17 18.35
C HIS A 183 14.16 -10.21 18.23
N LEU A 184 13.08 -10.59 17.54
CA LEU A 184 11.86 -9.79 17.43
C LEU A 184 10.93 -9.94 18.65
N THR A 185 11.06 -11.03 19.40
CA THR A 185 10.23 -11.29 20.60
C THR A 185 10.89 -10.81 21.90
N LEU A 186 12.20 -10.55 21.90
CA LEU A 186 12.94 -10.10 23.10
C LEU A 186 12.50 -8.73 23.66
N PRO A 187 12.11 -7.71 22.86
CA PRO A 187 11.68 -6.44 23.42
C PRO A 187 10.36 -6.49 24.18
N THR A 188 9.51 -7.49 23.90
CA THR A 188 8.20 -7.62 24.56
C THR A 188 8.29 -8.32 25.92
N ILE A 189 9.33 -9.11 26.18
CA ILE A 189 9.53 -9.81 27.46
C ILE A 189 10.19 -8.92 28.51
N LEU A 190 10.91 -7.87 28.10
CA LEU A 190 11.59 -6.93 29.01
C LEU A 190 10.71 -5.74 29.47
N LEU A 191 9.44 -5.69 29.04
CA LEU A 191 8.47 -4.64 29.39
C LEU A 191 7.34 -5.16 30.33
N VAL A 192 7.55 -6.29 31.02
CA VAL A 192 6.68 -6.77 32.10
C VAL A 192 7.32 -6.52 33.45
#